data_5bd69b50c0974ec282198acddc62502f
#
_entry.id   5bd69b50c0974ec282198acddc62502f
#
_cell.length_a   1.000
_cell.length_b   1.000
_cell.length_c   1.000
_cell.angle_alpha   90.00
_cell.angle_beta   90.00
_cell.angle_gamma   90.00
#
_symmetry.space_group_name_H-M   'P 1'
#
loop_
_entity.id
_entity.type
_entity.pdbx_description
1 polymer ?
#
loop_
_entity_poly.entity_id
_entity_poly.type
_entity_poly.pdbx_seq_one_letter_code
_entity_poly.pdbx_strand_id
1 'polypeptide(L)'
;MELFYLNEHTSCYNYSKSMQEGFRYYKFDEGLNHEEELVKDCILFVLKGSLQFSCNGFQFTVSSGEMVFFCRDSLFNTQSLEKCEVVAALFEGGVWPCQRASFSELYHLREIVEYRMEPLEIRDRLCKFLELLVCYLEDGANCIHFHEIKLKELFWNIRFYYSRQELANFFYMIIGRSQ
;
A
#
# COMPACT_ATOMS: atom_id res chain seq x y z
N MET A 1 9.29 -11.35 19.34
CA MET A 1 9.54 -10.56 20.60
C MET A 1 8.19 -10.32 21.25
N GLU A 2 8.05 -10.48 22.55
CA GLU A 2 6.80 -10.18 23.25
C GLU A 2 6.71 -8.67 23.53
N LEU A 3 5.61 -8.03 23.11
CA LEU A 3 5.37 -6.61 23.37
C LEU A 3 4.81 -6.45 24.79
N PHE A 4 5.49 -5.73 25.66
CA PHE A 4 5.11 -5.55 27.06
C PHE A 4 3.71 -4.95 27.25
N TYR A 5 3.27 -4.09 26.34
CA TYR A 5 1.97 -3.40 26.42
C TYR A 5 0.89 -4.03 25.54
N LEU A 6 1.18 -5.14 24.84
CA LEU A 6 0.21 -5.74 23.92
C LEU A 6 -1.10 -6.13 24.62
N ASN A 7 -0.99 -6.76 25.82
CA ASN A 7 -2.16 -7.17 26.60
C ASN A 7 -3.01 -5.98 27.04
N GLU A 8 -2.40 -4.86 27.36
CA GLU A 8 -3.10 -3.62 27.70
C GLU A 8 -3.78 -3.02 26.46
N HIS A 9 -3.10 -3.05 25.31
CA HIS A 9 -3.64 -2.53 24.04
C HIS A 9 -4.77 -3.37 23.47
N THR A 10 -4.76 -4.69 23.62
CA THR A 10 -5.85 -5.55 23.11
C THR A 10 -7.18 -5.30 23.82
N SER A 11 -7.15 -4.77 25.04
CA SER A 11 -8.34 -4.31 25.77
C SER A 11 -8.71 -2.85 25.46
N CYS A 12 -7.85 -2.12 24.74
CA CYS A 12 -8.09 -0.73 24.38
C CYS A 12 -9.17 -0.64 23.29
N TYR A 13 -10.08 0.31 23.44
CA TYR A 13 -11.11 0.62 22.45
C TYR A 13 -10.56 0.87 21.04
N ASN A 14 -9.34 1.40 20.93
CA ASN A 14 -8.68 1.71 19.66
C ASN A 14 -7.88 0.54 19.08
N TYR A 15 -7.85 -0.61 19.74
CA TYR A 15 -7.23 -1.81 19.19
C TYR A 15 -8.24 -2.57 18.36
N SER A 16 -8.06 -2.59 17.05
CA SER A 16 -8.94 -3.30 16.13
C SER A 16 -8.16 -4.15 15.14
N LYS A 17 -8.44 -5.46 15.13
CA LYS A 17 -7.92 -6.40 14.12
C LYS A 17 -8.62 -6.26 12.78
N SER A 18 -9.76 -5.58 12.75
CA SER A 18 -10.62 -5.41 11.56
C SER A 18 -10.61 -3.98 11.02
N MET A 19 -9.52 -3.23 11.24
CA MET A 19 -9.40 -1.88 10.70
C MET A 19 -9.61 -1.86 9.18
N GLN A 20 -10.40 -0.90 8.72
CA GLN A 20 -10.58 -0.65 7.28
C GLN A 20 -9.35 0.03 6.66
N GLU A 21 -8.62 0.83 7.43
CA GLU A 21 -7.39 1.51 7.01
C GLU A 21 -6.17 0.97 7.76
N GLY A 22 -4.97 1.17 7.22
CA GLY A 22 -3.73 0.73 7.80
C GLY A 22 -3.06 -0.38 7.00
N PHE A 23 -2.17 -1.09 7.65
CA PHE A 23 -1.35 -2.11 6.99
C PHE A 23 -1.85 -3.51 7.31
N ARG A 24 -1.71 -4.38 6.29
CA ARG A 24 -1.95 -5.82 6.41
C ARG A 24 -0.78 -6.56 5.80
N TYR A 25 -0.33 -7.61 6.46
CA TYR A 25 0.72 -8.49 5.97
C TYR A 25 0.13 -9.84 5.64
N TYR A 26 0.39 -10.31 4.43
CA TYR A 26 -0.12 -11.58 3.92
C TYR A 26 1.00 -12.47 3.43
N LYS A 27 0.83 -13.77 3.64
CA LYS A 27 1.64 -14.83 3.05
C LYS A 27 0.73 -15.69 2.20
N PHE A 28 1.08 -15.87 0.94
CA PHE A 28 0.32 -16.68 -0.01
C PHE A 28 1.14 -17.87 -0.47
N ASP A 29 0.49 -19.02 -0.58
CA ASP A 29 1.08 -20.19 -1.24
C ASP A 29 0.97 -20.04 -2.77
N GLU A 30 1.80 -20.77 -3.50
CA GLU A 30 1.76 -20.86 -4.96
C GLU A 30 0.39 -21.33 -5.45
N GLY A 31 -0.10 -20.73 -6.54
CA GLY A 31 -1.36 -21.10 -7.19
C GLY A 31 -2.61 -20.55 -6.52
N LEU A 32 -2.49 -19.70 -5.48
CA LEU A 32 -3.65 -19.01 -4.93
C LEU A 32 -4.27 -18.10 -6.00
N ASN A 33 -5.60 -18.24 -6.18
CA ASN A 33 -6.39 -17.32 -6.97
C ASN A 33 -7.35 -16.58 -6.04
N HIS A 34 -7.37 -15.26 -6.13
CA HIS A 34 -8.20 -14.42 -5.30
C HIS A 34 -8.80 -13.28 -6.12
N GLU A 35 -10.10 -13.04 -5.93
CA GLU A 35 -10.81 -11.90 -6.49
C GLU A 35 -11.22 -10.97 -5.36
N GLU A 36 -10.95 -9.69 -5.49
CA GLU A 36 -11.26 -8.69 -4.48
C GLU A 36 -11.75 -7.40 -5.11
N GLU A 37 -12.80 -6.83 -4.51
CA GLU A 37 -13.25 -5.46 -4.76
C GLU A 37 -12.80 -4.58 -3.59
N LEU A 38 -12.01 -3.56 -3.90
CA LEU A 38 -11.42 -2.68 -2.89
C LEU A 38 -12.43 -1.65 -2.38
N VAL A 39 -12.63 -1.62 -1.09
CA VAL A 39 -13.41 -0.57 -0.40
C VAL A 39 -12.60 0.68 -0.06
N LYS A 40 -11.27 0.61 -0.17
CA LYS A 40 -10.31 1.69 0.11
C LYS A 40 -9.23 1.72 -0.97
N ASP A 41 -8.57 2.84 -1.10
CA ASP A 41 -7.35 2.94 -1.91
C ASP A 41 -6.26 2.03 -1.29
N CYS A 42 -5.51 1.33 -2.14
CA CYS A 42 -4.53 0.33 -1.71
C CYS A 42 -3.21 0.48 -2.44
N ILE A 43 -2.11 0.54 -1.69
CA ILE A 43 -0.79 0.26 -2.24
C ILE A 43 -0.40 -1.14 -1.80
N LEU A 44 -0.14 -2.01 -2.78
CA LEU A 44 0.35 -3.37 -2.54
C LEU A 44 1.85 -3.42 -2.80
N PHE A 45 2.61 -3.92 -1.84
CA PHE A 45 4.05 -4.11 -1.89
C PHE A 45 4.35 -5.60 -1.94
N VAL A 46 5.03 -6.08 -2.98
CA VAL A 46 5.50 -7.46 -3.07
C VAL A 46 6.91 -7.54 -2.49
N LEU A 47 7.03 -8.13 -1.29
CA LEU A 47 8.31 -8.27 -0.60
C LEU A 47 9.07 -9.52 -1.06
N LYS A 48 8.31 -10.56 -1.46
CA LYS A 48 8.87 -11.84 -1.92
C LYS A 48 7.90 -12.51 -2.88
N GLY A 49 8.44 -13.19 -3.85
CA GLY A 49 7.66 -13.89 -4.87
C GLY A 49 7.13 -12.97 -5.95
N SER A 50 6.10 -13.44 -6.67
CA SER A 50 5.49 -12.71 -7.77
C SER A 50 3.99 -13.00 -7.86
N LEU A 51 3.22 -11.96 -8.16
CA LEU A 51 1.76 -11.97 -8.31
C LEU A 51 1.38 -11.50 -9.71
N GLN A 52 0.51 -12.24 -10.37
CA GLN A 52 -0.13 -11.81 -11.60
C GLN A 52 -1.48 -11.17 -11.27
N PHE A 53 -1.73 -10.00 -11.83
CA PHE A 53 -2.98 -9.26 -11.67
C PHE A 53 -3.71 -9.13 -12.98
N SER A 54 -5.05 -9.18 -12.90
CA SER A 54 -5.96 -8.74 -13.95
C SER A 54 -6.91 -7.70 -13.37
N CYS A 55 -6.82 -6.47 -13.85
CA CYS A 55 -7.61 -5.34 -13.36
C CYS A 55 -7.99 -4.43 -14.52
N ASN A 56 -9.28 -4.09 -14.65
CA ASN A 56 -9.78 -3.16 -15.69
C ASN A 56 -9.33 -3.51 -17.13
N GLY A 57 -9.20 -4.82 -17.44
CA GLY A 57 -8.75 -5.30 -18.76
C GLY A 57 -7.22 -5.30 -18.96
N PHE A 58 -6.45 -4.83 -17.99
CA PHE A 58 -4.99 -4.92 -17.98
C PHE A 58 -4.54 -6.18 -17.25
N GLN A 59 -3.53 -6.83 -17.82
CA GLN A 59 -2.83 -7.94 -17.17
C GLN A 59 -1.36 -7.54 -16.97
N PHE A 60 -0.84 -7.71 -15.77
CA PHE A 60 0.55 -7.39 -15.43
C PHE A 60 1.02 -8.24 -14.26
N THR A 61 2.32 -8.36 -14.11
CA THR A 61 2.95 -9.06 -12.99
C THR A 61 3.65 -8.06 -12.08
N VAL A 62 3.54 -8.26 -10.78
CA VAL A 62 4.27 -7.51 -9.76
C VAL A 62 5.20 -8.50 -9.06
N SER A 63 6.49 -8.24 -9.11
CA SER A 63 7.54 -9.10 -8.59
C SER A 63 8.11 -8.56 -7.26
N SER A 64 8.90 -9.40 -6.60
CA SER A 64 9.62 -8.99 -5.39
C SER A 64 10.40 -7.69 -5.60
N GLY A 65 10.23 -6.74 -4.67
CA GLY A 65 10.83 -5.41 -4.76
C GLY A 65 10.01 -4.40 -5.55
N GLU A 66 8.78 -4.72 -5.93
CA GLU A 66 7.88 -3.83 -6.66
C GLU A 66 6.60 -3.54 -5.87
N MET A 67 5.97 -2.42 -6.18
CA MET A 67 4.67 -2.02 -5.63
C MET A 67 3.72 -1.58 -6.74
N VAL A 68 2.42 -1.69 -6.46
CA VAL A 68 1.34 -1.26 -7.36
C VAL A 68 0.26 -0.54 -6.56
N PHE A 69 -0.39 0.43 -7.19
CA PHE A 69 -1.52 1.17 -6.62
C PHE A 69 -2.83 0.73 -7.27
N PHE A 70 -3.81 0.42 -6.45
CA PHE A 70 -5.20 0.20 -6.83
C PHE A 70 -6.08 1.24 -6.15
N CYS A 71 -6.94 1.89 -6.91
CA CYS A 71 -7.90 2.80 -6.31
C CYS A 71 -9.10 2.03 -5.76
N ARG A 72 -9.81 2.61 -4.80
CA ARG A 72 -11.09 2.09 -4.30
C ARG A 72 -12.06 1.82 -5.46
N ASP A 73 -12.98 0.90 -5.27
CA ASP A 73 -13.94 0.40 -6.25
C ASP A 73 -13.27 -0.34 -7.43
N SER A 74 -11.96 -0.63 -7.35
CA SER A 74 -11.30 -1.50 -8.32
C SER A 74 -11.60 -2.96 -8.02
N LEU A 75 -12.03 -3.68 -9.03
CA LEU A 75 -12.14 -5.15 -9.02
C LEU A 75 -10.88 -5.73 -9.68
N PHE A 76 -10.19 -6.59 -8.97
CA PHE A 76 -9.03 -7.28 -9.54
C PHE A 76 -9.01 -8.76 -9.18
N ASN A 77 -8.46 -9.54 -10.11
CA ASN A 77 -8.11 -10.92 -9.87
C ASN A 77 -6.61 -11.03 -9.68
N THR A 78 -6.20 -11.79 -8.70
CA THR A 78 -4.80 -12.04 -8.36
C THR A 78 -4.51 -13.52 -8.40
N GLN A 79 -3.39 -13.89 -9.03
CA GLN A 79 -2.83 -15.23 -8.98
C GLN A 79 -1.40 -15.19 -8.45
N SER A 80 -1.11 -15.98 -7.42
CA SER A 80 0.27 -16.16 -6.96
C SER A 80 1.00 -17.16 -7.87
N LEU A 81 2.11 -16.71 -8.45
CA LEU A 81 2.94 -17.54 -9.34
C LEU A 81 3.91 -18.42 -8.55
N GLU A 82 4.20 -18.02 -7.32
CA GLU A 82 5.07 -18.71 -6.36
C GLU A 82 4.65 -18.32 -4.92
N LYS A 83 5.36 -18.79 -3.91
CA LYS A 83 5.12 -18.34 -2.53
C LYS A 83 5.43 -16.86 -2.40
N CYS A 84 4.46 -16.09 -1.93
CA CYS A 84 4.55 -14.64 -1.86
C CYS A 84 4.41 -14.11 -0.43
N GLU A 85 5.12 -13.03 -0.18
CA GLU A 85 4.95 -12.19 1.01
C GLU A 85 4.61 -10.77 0.56
N VAL A 86 3.49 -10.24 1.03
CA VAL A 86 3.01 -8.93 0.59
C VAL A 86 2.53 -8.08 1.76
N VAL A 87 2.71 -6.76 1.63
CA VAL A 87 2.11 -5.78 2.52
C VAL A 87 1.10 -4.97 1.71
N ALA A 88 -0.12 -4.86 2.22
CA ALA A 88 -1.13 -3.96 1.71
C ALA A 88 -1.28 -2.75 2.64
N ALA A 89 -1.15 -1.55 2.10
CA ALA A 89 -1.44 -0.30 2.78
C ALA A 89 -2.80 0.22 2.29
N LEU A 90 -3.82 0.16 3.15
CA LEU A 90 -5.18 0.60 2.88
C LEU A 90 -5.39 1.99 3.47
N PHE A 91 -5.90 2.93 2.68
CA PHE A 91 -6.14 4.30 3.11
C PHE A 91 -7.30 4.95 2.36
N GLU A 92 -7.85 6.00 2.92
CA GLU A 92 -8.81 6.87 2.25
C GLU A 92 -8.23 8.27 2.15
N GLY A 93 -8.21 8.83 0.96
CA GLY A 93 -7.65 10.11 0.53
C GLY A 93 -7.01 10.99 1.62
N GLY A 94 -5.99 11.74 1.33
CA GLY A 94 -5.51 12.77 2.25
C GLY A 94 -4.57 12.34 3.40
N VAL A 95 -4.02 11.12 3.40
CA VAL A 95 -2.98 10.71 4.38
C VAL A 95 -1.64 11.39 4.07
N TRP A 96 -1.65 12.70 3.84
CA TRP A 96 -0.42 13.40 3.52
C TRP A 96 0.24 13.94 4.77
N PRO A 97 1.58 13.86 4.87
CA PRO A 97 2.30 14.32 6.05
C PRO A 97 2.19 15.82 6.28
N CYS A 98 1.86 16.61 5.26
CA CYS A 98 1.58 18.05 5.39
C CYS A 98 0.68 18.54 4.24
N GLN A 99 0.05 19.70 4.42
CA GLN A 99 -0.84 20.32 3.43
C GLN A 99 -0.17 20.63 2.09
N ARG A 100 1.16 20.82 2.06
CA ARG A 100 1.93 21.09 0.86
C ARG A 100 2.33 19.84 0.08
N ALA A 101 2.07 18.65 0.62
CA ALA A 101 2.39 17.39 -0.03
C ALA A 101 1.08 16.61 -0.30
N SER A 102 0.11 17.25 -0.96
CA SER A 102 -1.17 16.64 -1.30
C SER A 102 -1.20 16.16 -2.76
N PHE A 103 -2.15 15.32 -3.12
CA PHE A 103 -2.38 14.92 -4.51
C PHE A 103 -2.66 16.12 -5.44
N SER A 104 -3.20 17.22 -4.89
CA SER A 104 -3.42 18.45 -5.65
C SER A 104 -2.14 19.05 -6.25
N GLU A 105 -0.97 18.86 -5.63
CA GLU A 105 0.32 19.26 -6.21
C GLU A 105 0.70 18.47 -7.47
N LEU A 106 0.17 17.27 -7.63
CA LEU A 106 0.43 16.41 -8.78
C LEU A 106 -0.60 16.59 -9.90
N TYR A 107 -1.68 17.32 -9.63
CA TYR A 107 -2.81 17.44 -10.55
C TYR A 107 -2.40 17.99 -11.94
N HIS A 108 -1.57 19.01 -11.96
CA HIS A 108 -1.09 19.62 -13.22
C HIS A 108 -0.20 18.67 -14.04
N LEU A 109 0.37 17.64 -13.42
CA LEU A 109 1.17 16.64 -14.13
C LEU A 109 0.32 15.57 -14.81
N ARG A 110 -0.96 15.43 -14.40
CA ARG A 110 -1.87 14.44 -14.96
C ARG A 110 -2.10 14.61 -16.46
N GLU A 111 -2.07 15.86 -16.96
CA GLU A 111 -2.24 16.17 -18.39
C GLU A 111 -0.98 15.84 -19.21
N ILE A 112 0.18 15.73 -18.56
CA ILE A 112 1.48 15.54 -19.21
C ILE A 112 1.92 14.08 -19.14
N VAL A 113 1.46 13.34 -18.11
CA VAL A 113 1.85 11.94 -17.89
C VAL A 113 0.96 11.01 -18.71
N GLU A 114 1.56 10.20 -19.56
CA GLU A 114 0.89 9.07 -20.19
C GLU A 114 0.68 7.97 -19.16
N TYR A 115 -0.56 7.80 -18.70
CA TYR A 115 -0.88 6.81 -17.67
C TYR A 115 -0.59 5.40 -18.14
N ARG A 116 0.19 4.68 -17.35
CA ARG A 116 0.44 3.25 -17.51
C ARG A 116 0.27 2.57 -16.16
N MET A 117 -0.51 1.51 -16.15
CA MET A 117 -0.65 0.67 -14.96
C MET A 117 0.55 -0.29 -14.87
N GLU A 118 1.69 0.25 -14.42
CA GLU A 118 2.95 -0.48 -14.31
C GLU A 118 3.39 -0.51 -12.84
N PRO A 119 4.00 -1.63 -12.40
CA PRO A 119 4.63 -1.69 -11.08
C PRO A 119 5.74 -0.64 -10.94
N LEU A 120 5.91 -0.13 -9.73
CA LEU A 120 6.96 0.81 -9.37
C LEU A 120 7.94 0.14 -8.39
N GLU A 121 9.24 0.31 -8.62
CA GLU A 121 10.28 -0.26 -7.78
C GLU A 121 10.22 0.26 -6.34
N ILE A 122 10.32 -0.64 -5.36
CA ILE A 122 10.46 -0.31 -3.94
C ILE A 122 11.92 0.09 -3.67
N ARG A 123 12.17 1.39 -3.45
CA ARG A 123 13.52 1.92 -3.21
C ARG A 123 14.03 1.58 -1.81
N ASP A 124 15.35 1.52 -1.65
CA ASP A 124 16.05 1.05 -0.43
C ASP A 124 15.45 1.54 0.91
N ARG A 125 15.10 2.83 1.00
CA ARG A 125 14.56 3.39 2.25
C ARG A 125 13.15 2.91 2.55
N LEU A 126 12.35 2.77 1.50
CA LEU A 126 11.01 2.22 1.61
C LEU A 126 11.06 0.71 1.93
N CYS A 127 12.02 -0.02 1.36
CA CYS A 127 12.27 -1.42 1.71
C CYS A 127 12.55 -1.58 3.21
N LYS A 128 13.48 -0.79 3.78
CA LYS A 128 13.78 -0.81 5.22
C LYS A 128 12.58 -0.45 6.10
N PHE A 129 11.77 0.50 5.66
CA PHE A 129 10.52 0.83 6.34
C PHE A 129 9.57 -0.38 6.37
N LEU A 130 9.41 -1.07 5.23
CA LEU A 130 8.54 -2.23 5.11
C LEU A 130 9.05 -3.43 5.93
N GLU A 131 10.35 -3.68 5.94
CA GLU A 131 10.99 -4.72 6.78
C GLU A 131 10.66 -4.49 8.27
N LEU A 132 10.86 -3.28 8.76
CA LEU A 132 10.56 -2.95 10.15
C LEU A 132 9.05 -3.00 10.44
N LEU A 133 8.23 -2.54 9.50
CA LEU A 133 6.78 -2.61 9.60
C LEU A 133 6.28 -4.05 9.74
N VAL A 134 6.81 -4.97 8.93
CA VAL A 134 6.47 -6.40 9.01
C VAL A 134 6.80 -6.96 10.40
N CYS A 135 7.98 -6.63 10.96
CA CYS A 135 8.31 -7.04 12.33
C CYS A 135 7.27 -6.57 13.35
N TYR A 136 6.81 -5.31 13.25
CA TYR A 136 5.77 -4.81 14.15
C TYR A 136 4.44 -5.54 13.98
N LEU A 137 4.04 -5.80 12.73
CA LEU A 137 2.78 -6.51 12.43
C LEU A 137 2.82 -7.97 12.92
N GLU A 138 3.94 -8.66 12.74
CA GLU A 138 4.16 -10.02 13.26
C GLU A 138 4.19 -10.06 14.79
N ASP A 139 4.74 -9.04 15.44
CA ASP A 139 4.70 -8.86 16.90
C ASP A 139 3.28 -8.47 17.42
N GLY A 140 2.32 -8.22 16.54
CA GLY A 140 0.93 -7.91 16.89
C GLY A 140 0.64 -6.43 17.14
N ALA A 141 1.51 -5.51 16.71
CA ALA A 141 1.26 -4.08 16.79
C ALA A 141 0.16 -3.69 15.76
N ASN A 142 -1.09 -3.64 16.23
CA ASN A 142 -2.27 -3.44 15.36
C ASN A 142 -3.25 -2.39 15.92
N CYS A 143 -2.74 -1.39 16.64
CA CYS A 143 -3.53 -0.26 17.14
C CYS A 143 -3.77 0.76 16.02
N ILE A 144 -4.95 1.38 15.99
CA ILE A 144 -5.31 2.41 15.02
C ILE A 144 -4.28 3.55 14.96
N HIS A 145 -3.81 4.01 16.11
CA HIS A 145 -2.81 5.08 16.19
C HIS A 145 -1.46 4.68 15.58
N PHE A 146 -1.06 3.41 15.75
CA PHE A 146 0.14 2.87 15.11
C PHE A 146 0.00 2.94 13.58
N HIS A 147 -1.12 2.47 13.03
CA HIS A 147 -1.37 2.48 11.60
C HIS A 147 -1.42 3.90 11.03
N GLU A 148 -2.05 4.86 11.72
CA GLU A 148 -2.08 6.28 11.33
C GLU A 148 -0.68 6.89 11.23
N ILE A 149 0.17 6.64 12.23
CA ILE A 149 1.57 7.12 12.24
C ILE A 149 2.35 6.47 11.10
N LYS A 150 2.21 5.15 10.92
CA LYS A 150 2.92 4.42 9.88
C LYS A 150 2.45 4.77 8.46
N LEU A 151 1.18 5.08 8.25
CA LEU A 151 0.69 5.61 6.97
C LEU A 151 1.33 6.97 6.65
N LYS A 152 1.42 7.88 7.62
CA LYS A 152 2.11 9.16 7.44
C LYS A 152 3.60 8.96 7.11
N GLU A 153 4.27 8.05 7.81
CA GLU A 153 5.67 7.70 7.54
C GLU A 153 5.85 7.10 6.13
N LEU A 154 4.93 6.23 5.69
CA LEU A 154 4.90 5.69 4.32
C LEU A 154 4.85 6.82 3.28
N PHE A 155 3.91 7.75 3.41
CA PHE A 155 3.76 8.85 2.46
C PHE A 155 4.94 9.82 2.48
N TRP A 156 5.62 10.01 3.62
CA TRP A 156 6.89 10.71 3.70
C TRP A 156 7.97 10.01 2.86
N ASN A 157 8.14 8.70 3.02
CA ASN A 157 9.09 7.92 2.24
C ASN A 157 8.80 8.04 0.74
N ILE A 158 7.54 7.83 0.35
CA ILE A 158 7.11 7.95 -1.06
C ILE A 158 7.46 9.35 -1.60
N ARG A 159 7.13 10.40 -0.86
CA ARG A 159 7.36 11.78 -1.29
C ARG A 159 8.83 12.14 -1.44
N PHE A 160 9.71 11.59 -0.61
CA PHE A 160 11.14 11.89 -0.64
C PHE A 160 11.90 11.12 -1.71
N TYR A 161 11.50 9.90 -2.01
CA TYR A 161 12.32 9.00 -2.80
C TYR A 161 11.83 8.78 -4.23
N TYR A 162 10.66 9.31 -4.58
CA TYR A 162 10.12 9.23 -5.94
C TYR A 162 9.92 10.61 -6.55
N SER A 163 10.15 10.72 -7.86
CA SER A 163 9.92 11.95 -8.60
C SER A 163 8.43 12.28 -8.70
N ARG A 164 8.11 13.55 -8.96
CA ARG A 164 6.72 13.98 -9.16
C ARG A 164 6.05 13.26 -10.33
N GLN A 165 6.80 12.97 -11.40
CA GLN A 165 6.28 12.27 -12.58
C GLN A 165 5.95 10.81 -12.28
N GLU A 166 6.84 10.08 -11.57
CA GLU A 166 6.57 8.73 -11.09
C GLU A 166 5.31 8.69 -10.20
N LEU A 167 5.21 9.64 -9.25
CA LEU A 167 4.04 9.71 -8.37
C LEU A 167 2.77 10.13 -9.11
N ALA A 168 2.85 11.00 -10.11
CA ALA A 168 1.70 11.38 -10.93
C ALA A 168 1.18 10.20 -11.76
N ASN A 169 2.06 9.35 -12.29
CA ASN A 169 1.66 8.11 -12.96
C ASN A 169 1.10 7.10 -11.93
N PHE A 170 1.82 6.85 -10.87
CA PHE A 170 1.46 5.85 -9.85
C PHE A 170 0.10 6.14 -9.20
N PHE A 171 -0.18 7.39 -8.85
CA PHE A 171 -1.43 7.83 -8.25
C PHE A 171 -2.44 8.44 -9.24
N TYR A 172 -2.26 8.22 -10.53
CA TYR A 172 -3.05 8.86 -11.59
C TYR A 172 -4.57 8.77 -11.36
N MET A 173 -5.05 7.61 -10.91
CA MET A 173 -6.47 7.34 -10.72
C MET A 173 -7.09 8.12 -9.55
N ILE A 174 -6.30 8.47 -8.52
CA ILE A 174 -6.79 9.20 -7.35
C ILE A 174 -6.60 10.72 -7.48
N ILE A 175 -5.58 11.17 -8.22
CA ILE A 175 -5.29 12.61 -8.38
C ILE A 175 -6.49 13.38 -8.95
N GLY A 176 -7.28 12.78 -9.83
CA GLY A 176 -8.47 13.41 -10.42
C GLY A 176 -9.72 13.40 -9.54
N ARG A 177 -9.71 12.67 -8.43
CA ARG A 177 -10.85 12.56 -7.50
C ARG A 177 -10.81 13.62 -6.37
N SER A 178 -9.70 14.32 -6.23
CA SER A 178 -9.45 15.25 -5.10
C SER A 178 -9.99 16.67 -5.33
N GLN A 179 -11.01 16.84 -6.20
CA GLN A 179 -11.72 18.11 -6.42
C GLN A 179 -13.12 18.09 -5.85
#